data_8f3ceea83ea53d37da43046aec75133a
#
_entry.id   8f3ceea83ea53d37da43046aec75133a
#
_cell.length_a   1.000
_cell.length_b   1.000
_cell.length_c   1.000
_cell.angle_alpha   90.00
_cell.angle_beta   90.00
_cell.angle_gamma   90.00
#
_symmetry.space_group_name_H-M   'P 1'
#
loop_
_entity.id
_entity.type
_entity.pdbx_description
1 polymer ?
#
loop_
_entity_poly.entity_id
_entity_poly.type
_entity_poly.pdbx_seq_one_letter_code
_entity_poly.pdbx_strand_id
1 'polypeptide(L)'
;VSEGATKGFGKEPQPKEERRKFQAIKGTRDLLPPETALWNRVEQTAQEVFASYGFGEIRLPIFETTDLFARSIGLETDVVSKEMYTFADRDETSVSLRPEATASVCRAYIENGMQQLPQPVKLYTIGPMFRRERPQKGRHRQFYQIDA
;
A
#
# COMPACT_ATOMS: atom_id res chain seq x y z
N VAL A 1 78.75 -1.33 -9.42
CA VAL A 1 77.90 -1.24 -8.23
C VAL A 1 76.83 -0.18 -8.49
N SER A 2 75.59 -0.55 -8.76
CA SER A 2 74.48 0.38 -8.86
C SER A 2 73.26 -0.20 -8.10
N GLU A 3 72.96 0.46 -7.01
CA GLU A 3 71.73 0.18 -6.21
C GLU A 3 70.48 0.56 -6.96
N GLY A 4 69.64 -0.42 -7.15
CA GLY A 4 68.28 -0.22 -7.68
C GLY A 4 67.28 0.07 -6.56
N ALA A 5 66.77 1.27 -6.53
CA ALA A 5 65.68 1.67 -5.59
C ALA A 5 64.35 1.15 -6.06
N THR A 6 63.79 0.22 -5.33
CA THR A 6 62.40 -0.23 -5.48
C THR A 6 61.44 0.81 -4.92
N LYS A 7 60.71 1.50 -5.81
CA LYS A 7 59.55 2.36 -5.46
C LYS A 7 58.39 1.49 -5.00
N GLY A 8 58.02 1.62 -3.72
CA GLY A 8 56.83 1.01 -3.17
C GLY A 8 55.57 1.65 -3.77
N PHE A 9 54.72 0.81 -4.35
CA PHE A 9 53.37 1.20 -4.79
C PHE A 9 52.54 1.47 -3.54
N GLY A 10 52.23 2.75 -3.29
CA GLY A 10 51.28 3.16 -2.29
C GLY A 10 49.91 2.65 -2.70
N LYS A 11 49.25 1.89 -1.84
CA LYS A 11 47.84 1.53 -1.99
C LYS A 11 46.98 2.81 -1.92
N GLU A 12 46.32 3.15 -3.01
CA GLU A 12 45.27 4.19 -2.99
C GLU A 12 44.21 3.84 -1.94
N PRO A 13 43.78 4.80 -1.12
CA PRO A 13 42.72 4.56 -0.17
C PRO A 13 41.40 4.29 -0.91
N GLN A 14 40.87 3.09 -0.74
CA GLN A 14 39.54 2.76 -1.27
C GLN A 14 38.49 3.71 -0.65
N PRO A 15 37.54 4.24 -1.44
CA PRO A 15 36.52 5.09 -0.90
C PRO A 15 35.70 4.31 0.15
N LYS A 16 35.57 4.88 1.35
CA LYS A 16 34.74 4.32 2.40
C LYS A 16 33.30 4.30 1.87
N GLU A 17 32.75 3.10 1.61
CA GLU A 17 31.33 2.93 1.37
C GLU A 17 30.58 3.51 2.57
N GLU A 18 29.99 4.69 2.40
CA GLU A 18 29.00 5.22 3.35
C GLU A 18 27.85 4.22 3.41
N ARG A 19 27.74 3.49 4.50
CA ARG A 19 26.60 2.59 4.75
C ARG A 19 25.34 3.43 4.71
N ARG A 20 24.61 3.41 3.59
CA ARG A 20 23.31 4.05 3.45
C ARG A 20 22.39 3.51 4.54
N LYS A 21 21.94 4.36 5.45
CA LYS A 21 20.95 4.00 6.45
C LYS A 21 19.59 3.90 5.74
N PHE A 22 19.07 2.69 5.64
CA PHE A 22 17.72 2.48 5.15
C PHE A 22 16.71 2.93 6.23
N GLN A 23 15.70 3.67 5.83
CA GLN A 23 14.63 4.16 6.70
C GLN A 23 13.30 4.00 5.99
N ALA A 24 12.20 3.89 6.75
CA ALA A 24 10.86 3.91 6.20
C ALA A 24 10.61 5.18 5.38
N ILE A 25 9.86 5.05 4.30
CA ILE A 25 9.48 6.18 3.44
C ILE A 25 8.69 7.19 4.27
N LYS A 26 8.98 8.49 4.10
CA LYS A 26 8.25 9.55 4.79
C LYS A 26 6.73 9.42 4.59
N GLY A 27 6.00 9.34 5.68
CA GLY A 27 4.56 9.13 5.68
C GLY A 27 4.14 7.66 5.76
N THR A 28 5.08 6.74 5.90
CA THR A 28 4.85 5.35 6.30
C THR A 28 5.52 5.07 7.64
N ARG A 29 5.09 4.03 8.33
CA ARG A 29 5.70 3.59 9.58
C ARG A 29 5.51 2.10 9.79
N ASP A 30 6.39 1.52 10.59
CA ASP A 30 6.22 0.19 11.11
C ASP A 30 5.26 0.22 12.32
N LEU A 31 4.42 -0.79 12.42
CA LEU A 31 3.61 -1.06 13.60
C LEU A 31 4.30 -2.14 14.43
N LEU A 32 4.78 -1.78 15.60
CA LEU A 32 5.56 -2.67 16.46
C LEU A 32 4.84 -2.94 17.78
N PRO A 33 5.17 -4.05 18.47
CA PRO A 33 4.69 -4.26 19.84
C PRO A 33 5.15 -3.12 20.78
N PRO A 34 4.30 -2.66 21.72
CA PRO A 34 2.98 -3.21 22.06
C PRO A 34 1.81 -2.66 21.23
N GLU A 35 2.04 -1.71 20.32
CA GLU A 35 0.98 -1.07 19.53
C GLU A 35 0.19 -2.08 18.68
N THR A 36 0.86 -3.09 18.12
CA THR A 36 0.21 -4.15 17.33
C THR A 36 -0.87 -4.91 18.10
N ALA A 37 -0.75 -5.03 19.41
CA ALA A 37 -1.79 -5.67 20.23
C ALA A 37 -3.11 -4.87 20.22
N LEU A 38 -3.03 -3.53 20.19
CA LEU A 38 -4.21 -2.67 20.07
C LEU A 38 -4.82 -2.78 18.66
N TRP A 39 -4.00 -2.81 17.63
CA TRP A 39 -4.45 -3.02 16.24
C TRP A 39 -5.20 -4.34 16.10
N ASN A 40 -4.61 -5.44 16.55
CA ASN A 40 -5.23 -6.77 16.50
C ASN A 40 -6.58 -6.79 17.22
N ARG A 41 -6.67 -6.12 18.38
CA ARG A 41 -7.94 -6.02 19.11
C ARG A 41 -9.01 -5.27 18.32
N VAL A 42 -8.66 -4.16 17.68
CA VAL A 42 -9.60 -3.38 16.85
C VAL A 42 -10.09 -4.22 15.67
N GLU A 43 -9.18 -4.87 14.96
CA GLU A 43 -9.52 -5.73 13.82
C GLU A 43 -10.40 -6.90 14.23
N GLN A 44 -10.04 -7.61 15.32
CA GLN A 44 -10.83 -8.72 15.84
C GLN A 44 -12.22 -8.27 16.26
N THR A 45 -12.34 -7.15 16.97
CA THR A 45 -13.65 -6.60 17.38
C THR A 45 -14.51 -6.25 16.14
N ALA A 46 -13.91 -5.65 15.11
CA ALA A 46 -14.62 -5.35 13.87
C ALA A 46 -15.12 -6.63 13.18
N GLN A 47 -14.29 -7.67 13.10
CA GLN A 47 -14.66 -8.97 12.53
C GLN A 47 -15.83 -9.63 13.29
N GLU A 48 -15.79 -9.61 14.62
CA GLU A 48 -16.86 -10.15 15.48
C GLU A 48 -18.19 -9.39 15.25
N VAL A 49 -18.14 -8.07 15.17
CA VAL A 49 -19.31 -7.23 14.87
C VAL A 49 -19.86 -7.54 13.50
N PHE A 50 -19.02 -7.56 12.45
CA PHE A 50 -19.46 -7.88 11.10
C PHE A 50 -20.08 -9.27 10.99
N ALA A 51 -19.44 -10.27 11.61
CA ALA A 51 -19.99 -11.63 11.66
C ALA A 51 -21.37 -11.67 12.31
N SER A 52 -21.61 -10.91 13.40
CA SER A 52 -22.90 -10.85 14.08
C SER A 52 -24.03 -10.25 13.21
N TYR A 53 -23.66 -9.42 12.22
CA TYR A 53 -24.60 -8.85 11.25
C TYR A 53 -24.65 -9.63 9.90
N GLY A 54 -23.95 -10.76 9.82
CA GLY A 54 -23.96 -11.63 8.63
C GLY A 54 -23.11 -11.09 7.48
N PHE A 55 -22.08 -10.28 7.75
CA PHE A 55 -21.13 -9.85 6.73
C PHE A 55 -20.04 -10.92 6.54
N GLY A 56 -19.72 -11.23 5.26
CA GLY A 56 -18.57 -12.04 4.89
C GLY A 56 -17.32 -11.20 4.64
N GLU A 57 -16.15 -11.73 4.96
CA GLU A 57 -14.87 -11.06 4.63
C GLU A 57 -14.60 -11.16 3.13
N ILE A 58 -14.20 -10.05 2.51
CA ILE A 58 -13.59 -10.01 1.18
C ILE A 58 -12.17 -9.47 1.27
N ARG A 59 -11.23 -10.17 0.65
CA ARG A 59 -9.83 -9.73 0.54
C ARG A 59 -9.55 -9.31 -0.90
N LEU A 60 -9.17 -8.06 -1.06
CA LEU A 60 -8.99 -7.40 -2.35
C LEU A 60 -7.50 -7.27 -2.69
N PRO A 61 -7.11 -7.28 -3.97
CA PRO A 61 -5.77 -6.89 -4.38
C PRO A 61 -5.38 -5.51 -3.86
N ILE A 62 -4.09 -5.33 -3.58
CA ILE A 62 -3.55 -4.03 -3.13
C ILE A 62 -3.43 -3.05 -4.30
N PHE A 63 -3.30 -3.55 -5.52
CA PHE A 63 -3.20 -2.76 -6.75
C PHE A 63 -4.19 -3.25 -7.80
N GLU A 64 -4.63 -2.33 -8.61
CA GLU A 64 -5.59 -2.53 -9.71
C GLU A 64 -5.18 -1.69 -10.91
N THR A 65 -5.84 -1.86 -12.05
CA THR A 65 -5.68 -0.94 -13.16
C THR A 65 -6.08 0.47 -12.75
N THR A 66 -5.30 1.47 -13.15
CA THR A 66 -5.56 2.88 -12.80
C THR A 66 -6.96 3.33 -13.21
N ASP A 67 -7.45 2.85 -14.34
CA ASP A 67 -8.77 3.18 -14.88
C ASP A 67 -9.92 2.78 -13.96
N LEU A 68 -9.77 1.71 -13.18
CA LEU A 68 -10.79 1.31 -12.22
C LEU A 68 -11.05 2.41 -11.19
N PHE A 69 -10.00 2.96 -10.62
CA PHE A 69 -10.09 4.04 -9.64
C PHE A 69 -10.53 5.35 -10.28
N ALA A 70 -10.00 5.67 -11.47
CA ALA A 70 -10.38 6.86 -12.21
C ALA A 70 -11.88 6.92 -12.50
N ARG A 71 -12.48 5.79 -12.87
CA ARG A 71 -13.94 5.69 -13.13
C ARG A 71 -14.78 5.79 -11.85
N SER A 72 -14.32 5.18 -10.75
CA SER A 72 -15.08 5.13 -9.51
C SER A 72 -15.03 6.44 -8.73
N ILE A 73 -13.85 7.03 -8.62
CA ILE A 73 -13.60 8.22 -7.80
C ILE A 73 -13.88 9.51 -8.57
N GLY A 74 -13.70 9.47 -9.90
CA GLY A 74 -13.79 10.62 -10.81
C GLY A 74 -12.42 11.19 -11.19
N LEU A 75 -12.21 11.38 -12.49
CA LEU A 75 -10.94 11.82 -13.07
C LEU A 75 -10.44 13.17 -12.56
N GLU A 76 -11.35 14.06 -12.18
CA GLU A 76 -11.04 15.43 -11.77
C GLU A 76 -10.79 15.57 -10.26
N THR A 77 -10.89 14.48 -9.50
CA THR A 77 -10.64 14.55 -8.06
C THR A 77 -9.15 14.62 -7.75
N ASP A 78 -8.78 15.31 -6.68
CA ASP A 78 -7.39 15.39 -6.22
C ASP A 78 -6.81 14.00 -5.92
N VAL A 79 -7.63 13.06 -5.47
CA VAL A 79 -7.20 11.68 -5.20
C VAL A 79 -6.66 11.03 -6.47
N VAL A 80 -7.39 11.10 -7.57
CA VAL A 80 -6.98 10.49 -8.86
C VAL A 80 -5.84 11.29 -9.50
N SER A 81 -5.95 12.61 -9.54
CA SER A 81 -5.01 13.46 -10.28
C SER A 81 -3.65 13.64 -9.61
N LYS A 82 -3.58 13.58 -8.26
CA LYS A 82 -2.38 13.96 -7.50
C LYS A 82 -1.93 12.95 -6.43
N GLU A 83 -2.86 12.15 -5.90
CA GLU A 83 -2.60 11.38 -4.67
C GLU A 83 -2.41 9.87 -4.91
N MET A 84 -2.76 9.34 -6.08
CA MET A 84 -2.53 7.93 -6.38
C MET A 84 -1.05 7.62 -6.61
N TYR A 85 -0.61 6.47 -6.12
CA TYR A 85 0.65 5.85 -6.49
C TYR A 85 0.43 5.02 -7.76
N THR A 86 0.86 5.55 -8.89
CA THR A 86 0.68 4.94 -10.20
C THR A 86 2.03 4.57 -10.81
N PHE A 87 2.12 3.43 -11.44
CA PHE A 87 3.29 2.92 -12.14
C PHE A 87 2.87 2.08 -13.35
N ALA A 88 3.78 1.92 -14.31
CA ALA A 88 3.59 1.03 -15.44
C ALA A 88 4.00 -0.39 -15.09
N ASP A 89 3.20 -1.39 -15.44
CA ASP A 89 3.58 -2.79 -15.40
C ASP A 89 4.44 -3.12 -16.65
N ARG A 90 4.94 -4.34 -16.76
CA ARG A 90 5.84 -4.78 -17.84
C ARG A 90 5.23 -4.68 -19.24
N ASP A 91 3.92 -4.82 -19.34
CA ASP A 91 3.13 -4.68 -20.56
C ASP A 91 2.64 -3.24 -20.82
N GLU A 92 3.21 -2.25 -20.11
CA GLU A 92 2.84 -0.83 -20.14
C GLU A 92 1.44 -0.52 -19.58
N THR A 93 0.73 -1.51 -19.02
CA THR A 93 -0.54 -1.27 -18.32
C THR A 93 -0.33 -0.34 -17.13
N SER A 94 -1.13 0.71 -17.07
CA SER A 94 -1.11 1.64 -15.91
C SER A 94 -1.79 1.00 -14.71
N VAL A 95 -1.04 0.85 -13.62
CA VAL A 95 -1.47 0.21 -12.38
C VAL A 95 -1.30 1.19 -11.23
N SER A 96 -2.22 1.17 -10.27
CA SER A 96 -2.17 2.02 -9.08
C SER A 96 -2.36 1.22 -7.80
N LEU A 97 -1.65 1.63 -6.75
CA LEU A 97 -1.98 1.19 -5.40
C LEU A 97 -3.36 1.74 -5.02
N ARG A 98 -4.19 0.93 -4.40
CA ARG A 98 -5.56 1.31 -4.05
C ARG A 98 -5.60 2.49 -3.08
N PRO A 99 -6.25 3.60 -3.45
CA PRO A 99 -6.44 4.76 -2.57
C PRO A 99 -7.64 4.59 -1.63
N GLU A 100 -8.52 3.61 -1.93
CA GLU A 100 -9.73 3.25 -1.19
C GLU A 100 -10.17 1.83 -1.61
N ALA A 101 -11.15 1.22 -0.92
CA ALA A 101 -11.55 -0.15 -1.18
C ALA A 101 -12.78 -0.27 -2.10
N THR A 102 -13.65 0.73 -2.15
CA THR A 102 -15.00 0.64 -2.76
C THR A 102 -14.95 0.23 -4.23
N ALA A 103 -14.05 0.84 -5.02
CA ALA A 103 -13.88 0.50 -6.43
C ALA A 103 -13.55 -0.98 -6.66
N SER A 104 -12.61 -1.52 -5.86
CA SER A 104 -12.21 -2.92 -5.93
C SER A 104 -13.33 -3.87 -5.47
N VAL A 105 -14.13 -3.49 -4.45
CA VAL A 105 -15.31 -4.27 -4.03
C VAL A 105 -16.34 -4.33 -5.16
N CYS A 106 -16.65 -3.19 -5.80
CA CYS A 106 -17.60 -3.15 -6.92
C CYS A 106 -17.11 -4.00 -8.11
N ARG A 107 -15.83 -3.91 -8.46
CA ARG A 107 -15.24 -4.76 -9.49
C ARG A 107 -15.39 -6.25 -9.13
N ALA A 108 -15.02 -6.62 -7.91
CA ALA A 108 -15.11 -8.01 -7.45
C ALA A 108 -16.56 -8.52 -7.44
N TYR A 109 -17.52 -7.68 -7.04
CA TYR A 109 -18.93 -8.00 -7.06
C TYR A 109 -19.42 -8.33 -8.48
N ILE A 110 -19.04 -7.50 -9.46
CA ILE A 110 -19.44 -7.68 -10.87
C ILE A 110 -18.73 -8.89 -11.48
N GLU A 111 -17.40 -8.98 -11.33
CA GLU A 111 -16.57 -10.02 -11.94
C GLU A 111 -16.93 -11.43 -11.46
N ASN A 112 -17.30 -11.57 -10.20
CA ASN A 112 -17.69 -12.84 -9.61
C ASN A 112 -19.19 -13.13 -9.67
N GLY A 113 -19.97 -12.33 -10.40
CA GLY A 113 -21.41 -12.57 -10.60
C GLY A 113 -22.22 -12.51 -9.31
N MET A 114 -21.79 -11.75 -8.31
CA MET A 114 -22.44 -11.71 -6.99
C MET A 114 -23.86 -11.12 -7.03
N GLN A 115 -24.22 -10.43 -8.12
CA GLN A 115 -25.60 -9.98 -8.36
C GLN A 115 -26.60 -11.14 -8.50
N GLN A 116 -26.10 -12.35 -8.76
CA GLN A 116 -26.93 -13.57 -8.86
C GLN A 116 -27.15 -14.25 -7.49
N LEU A 117 -26.43 -13.83 -6.47
CA LEU A 117 -26.57 -14.34 -5.11
C LEU A 117 -27.82 -13.73 -4.44
N PRO A 118 -28.35 -14.37 -3.37
CA PRO A 118 -29.39 -13.77 -2.56
C PRO A 118 -28.97 -12.38 -2.06
N GLN A 119 -29.85 -11.41 -2.22
CA GLN A 119 -29.60 -10.01 -1.87
C GLN A 119 -30.19 -9.63 -0.50
N PRO A 120 -29.59 -8.70 0.25
CA PRO A 120 -28.31 -8.01 -0.06
C PRO A 120 -27.09 -8.87 0.21
N VAL A 121 -26.08 -8.80 -0.66
CA VAL A 121 -24.75 -9.36 -0.39
C VAL A 121 -24.03 -8.43 0.58
N LYS A 122 -23.68 -8.94 1.76
CA LYS A 122 -23.01 -8.18 2.82
C LYS A 122 -21.55 -8.57 2.89
N LEU A 123 -20.67 -7.63 2.58
CA LEU A 123 -19.21 -7.86 2.58
C LEU A 123 -18.51 -6.80 3.43
N TYR A 124 -17.42 -7.19 4.09
CA TYR A 124 -16.52 -6.24 4.73
C TYR A 124 -15.08 -6.53 4.30
N THR A 125 -14.24 -5.51 4.35
CA THR A 125 -12.79 -5.63 4.11
C THR A 125 -12.02 -4.81 5.12
N ILE A 126 -10.86 -5.30 5.52
CA ILE A 126 -9.91 -4.60 6.38
C ILE A 126 -8.57 -4.62 5.68
N GLY A 127 -7.92 -3.48 5.54
CA GLY A 127 -6.61 -3.48 4.90
C GLY A 127 -6.00 -2.10 4.67
N PRO A 128 -4.74 -2.08 4.20
CA PRO A 128 -4.03 -0.85 3.93
C PRO A 128 -4.52 -0.17 2.65
N MET A 129 -4.58 1.17 2.70
CA MET A 129 -4.82 2.06 1.57
C MET A 129 -3.64 2.99 1.41
N PHE A 130 -3.48 3.58 0.21
CA PHE A 130 -2.29 4.33 -0.15
C PHE A 130 -2.65 5.64 -0.83
N ARG A 131 -2.22 6.77 -0.23
CA ARG A 131 -2.40 8.09 -0.83
C ARG A 131 -1.12 8.89 -0.72
N ARG A 132 -0.71 9.50 -1.82
CA ARG A 132 0.50 10.33 -1.91
C ARG A 132 0.27 11.74 -1.32
N GLU A 133 -0.43 11.81 -0.22
CA GLU A 133 -0.69 13.06 0.49
C GLU A 133 0.58 13.63 1.15
N ARG A 134 0.55 14.92 1.44
CA ARG A 134 1.57 15.54 2.30
C ARG A 134 1.41 14.98 3.73
N PRO A 135 2.40 14.28 4.27
CA PRO A 135 2.31 13.70 5.60
C PRO A 135 2.13 14.78 6.66
N GLN A 136 1.16 14.59 7.53
CA GLN A 136 0.92 15.41 8.71
C GLN A 136 0.34 14.55 9.84
N LYS A 137 0.17 15.12 11.04
CA LYS A 137 -0.39 14.40 12.17
C LYS A 137 -1.76 13.80 11.81
N GLY A 138 -1.90 12.48 11.91
CA GLY A 138 -3.12 11.74 11.58
C GLY A 138 -3.31 11.44 10.08
N ARG A 139 -2.41 11.92 9.19
CA ARG A 139 -2.43 11.58 7.76
C ARG A 139 -1.14 10.88 7.36
N HIS A 140 -1.27 9.60 7.02
CA HIS A 140 -0.19 8.76 6.55
C HIS A 140 -0.37 8.44 5.07
N ARG A 141 0.73 8.13 4.37
CA ARG A 141 0.70 7.68 2.98
C ARG A 141 0.24 6.23 2.84
N GLN A 142 0.44 5.45 3.89
CA GLN A 142 -0.20 4.16 4.08
C GLN A 142 -1.05 4.24 5.34
N PHE A 143 -2.34 3.96 5.22
CA PHE A 143 -3.30 3.97 6.31
C PHE A 143 -4.25 2.78 6.16
N TYR A 144 -5.01 2.47 7.19
CA TYR A 144 -5.90 1.31 7.18
C TYR A 144 -7.35 1.77 7.16
N GLN A 145 -8.19 1.05 6.43
CA GLN A 145 -9.62 1.20 6.41
C GLN A 145 -10.30 -0.09 6.84
N ILE A 146 -11.45 0.08 7.48
CA ILE A 146 -12.42 -0.97 7.77
C ILE A 146 -13.70 -0.53 7.06
N ASP A 147 -14.08 -1.26 6.01
CA ASP A 147 -15.20 -0.92 5.13
C ASP A 147 -16.23 -2.05 5.13
N ALA A 148 -17.51 -1.70 5.01
CA ALA A 148 -18.62 -2.64 4.93
C ALA A 148 -19.61 -2.22 3.85
#